data_fd145156b9f86cfbc105a849118255a2
#
_entry.id   fd145156b9f86cfbc105a849118255a2
#
_cell.length_a   1.000
_cell.length_b   1.000
_cell.length_c   1.000
_cell.angle_alpha   90.00
_cell.angle_beta   90.00
_cell.angle_gamma   90.00
#
_symmetry.space_group_name_H-M   'P 1'
#
loop_
_entity.id
_entity.type
_entity.pdbx_description
1 polymer ?
#
loop_
_entity_poly.entity_id
_entity_poly.type
_entity_poly.pdbx_seq_one_letter_code
_entity_poly.pdbx_strand_id
1 'polypeptide(L)'
;MADQASSTITIDATPEAVLAVIRDVEAYPQWTNGISKAVVVEPGKDGPAKVTFTMSQSGLSDEYTLVYDWKADGVAWELTAPTKLQKSQTGSYQLDPAESGTKVTYLLTMDIKVPMIGIMRRKAEKMIIDSALKELKKRVESLR
;
A
#
# COMPACT_ATOMS: atom_id res chain seq x y z
N MET A 1 5.29 -20.75 -0.56
CA MET A 1 4.82 -19.76 -1.54
C MET A 1 3.80 -18.85 -0.87
N ALA A 2 3.95 -17.54 -1.05
CA ALA A 2 3.02 -16.59 -0.44
C ALA A 2 1.70 -16.56 -1.19
N ASP A 3 0.59 -16.53 -0.44
CA ASP A 3 -0.74 -16.39 -1.02
C ASP A 3 -1.02 -14.92 -1.29
N GLN A 4 -1.81 -14.65 -2.32
CA GLN A 4 -2.26 -13.30 -2.62
C GLN A 4 -3.51 -12.98 -1.80
N ALA A 5 -3.46 -11.88 -1.06
CA ALA A 5 -4.63 -11.35 -0.37
C ALA A 5 -5.23 -10.22 -1.20
N SER A 6 -6.54 -10.06 -1.16
CA SER A 6 -7.22 -8.99 -1.88
C SER A 6 -8.39 -8.45 -1.09
N SER A 7 -8.69 -7.17 -1.30
CA SER A 7 -9.86 -6.54 -0.73
C SER A 7 -10.25 -5.33 -1.57
N THR A 8 -11.50 -4.91 -1.46
CA THR A 8 -12.00 -3.74 -2.18
C THR A 8 -12.70 -2.79 -1.25
N ILE A 9 -12.74 -1.52 -1.63
CA ILE A 9 -13.54 -0.51 -0.92
C ILE A 9 -14.00 0.52 -1.95
N THR A 10 -15.15 1.15 -1.71
CA THR A 10 -15.62 2.25 -2.54
C THR A 10 -15.37 3.55 -1.82
N ILE A 11 -14.71 4.50 -2.50
CA ILE A 11 -14.37 5.81 -1.95
C ILE A 11 -15.18 6.87 -2.69
N ASP A 12 -15.75 7.80 -1.94
CA ASP A 12 -16.57 8.88 -2.49
C ASP A 12 -15.67 10.01 -3.02
N ALA A 13 -15.02 9.72 -4.13
CA ALA A 13 -14.12 10.65 -4.83
C ALA A 13 -13.81 10.10 -6.21
N THR A 14 -13.32 10.96 -7.11
CA THR A 14 -12.94 10.52 -8.45
C THR A 14 -11.69 9.65 -8.41
N PRO A 15 -11.47 8.80 -9.43
CA PRO A 15 -10.23 8.02 -9.50
C PRO A 15 -8.98 8.90 -9.47
N GLU A 16 -9.02 10.07 -10.09
CA GLU A 16 -7.91 11.01 -10.10
C GLU A 16 -7.59 11.53 -8.70
N ALA A 17 -8.61 11.82 -7.90
CA ALA A 17 -8.43 12.28 -6.52
C ALA A 17 -7.85 11.18 -5.65
N VAL A 18 -8.33 9.94 -5.83
CA VAL A 18 -7.80 8.79 -5.09
C VAL A 18 -6.34 8.55 -5.46
N LEU A 19 -6.04 8.55 -6.74
CA LEU A 19 -4.67 8.29 -7.21
C LEU A 19 -3.70 9.37 -6.74
N ALA A 20 -4.15 10.63 -6.65
CA ALA A 20 -3.32 11.72 -6.15
C ALA A 20 -2.88 11.47 -4.70
N VAL A 21 -3.76 10.93 -3.87
CA VAL A 21 -3.42 10.59 -2.48
C VAL A 21 -2.44 9.43 -2.44
N ILE A 22 -2.66 8.40 -3.26
CA ILE A 22 -1.75 7.25 -3.33
C ILE A 22 -0.37 7.66 -3.83
N ARG A 23 -0.30 8.60 -4.75
CA ARG A 23 0.96 9.10 -5.33
C ARG A 23 1.77 9.92 -4.34
N ASP A 24 1.12 10.60 -3.42
CA ASP A 24 1.77 11.46 -2.42
C ASP A 24 2.30 10.62 -1.27
N VAL A 25 3.33 9.82 -1.55
CA VAL A 25 3.87 8.83 -0.60
C VAL A 25 4.51 9.49 0.62
N GLU A 26 5.05 10.69 0.48
CA GLU A 26 5.69 11.38 1.60
C GLU A 26 4.70 11.82 2.66
N ALA A 27 3.41 11.89 2.33
CA ALA A 27 2.37 12.20 3.29
C ALA A 27 1.84 10.96 4.03
N TYR A 28 2.24 9.76 3.63
CA TYR A 28 1.74 8.52 4.25
C TYR A 28 1.85 8.50 5.78
N PRO A 29 2.94 8.98 6.40
CA PRO A 29 3.00 8.99 7.88
C PRO A 29 1.87 9.79 8.54
N GLN A 30 1.24 10.71 7.81
CA GLN A 30 0.17 11.55 8.35
C GLN A 30 -1.15 10.80 8.49
N TRP A 31 -1.37 9.75 7.68
CA TRP A 31 -2.69 9.11 7.65
C TRP A 31 -2.66 7.57 7.70
N THR A 32 -1.48 6.95 7.67
CA THR A 32 -1.37 5.49 7.80
C THR A 32 -0.85 5.12 9.19
N ASN A 33 -1.39 4.03 9.73
CA ASN A 33 -0.82 3.42 10.92
C ASN A 33 0.36 2.57 10.52
N GLY A 34 1.50 2.74 11.16
CA GLY A 34 2.63 1.88 10.94
C GLY A 34 3.71 2.45 10.04
N ILE A 35 3.39 3.37 9.15
CA ILE A 35 4.42 4.04 8.35
C ILE A 35 4.85 5.30 9.09
N SER A 36 6.10 5.31 9.57
CA SER A 36 6.62 6.44 10.32
C SER A 36 7.43 7.41 9.45
N LYS A 37 7.91 6.93 8.30
CA LYS A 37 8.70 7.75 7.40
C LYS A 37 8.59 7.21 5.97
N ALA A 38 8.57 8.10 4.99
CA ALA A 38 8.60 7.74 3.58
C ALA A 38 9.51 8.72 2.84
N VAL A 39 10.49 8.20 2.12
CA VAL A 39 11.47 9.03 1.40
C VAL A 39 11.50 8.59 -0.05
N VAL A 40 11.27 9.54 -0.96
CA VAL A 40 11.38 9.28 -2.40
C VAL A 40 12.87 9.19 -2.74
N VAL A 41 13.31 8.00 -3.15
CA VAL A 41 14.71 7.75 -3.53
C VAL A 41 14.94 8.12 -4.98
N GLU A 42 13.96 7.81 -5.84
CA GLU A 42 14.01 8.16 -7.26
C GLU A 42 12.67 8.73 -7.67
N PRO A 43 12.65 9.95 -8.21
CA PRO A 43 11.42 10.49 -8.77
C PRO A 43 11.12 9.82 -10.11
N GLY A 44 9.88 9.89 -10.54
CA GLY A 44 9.46 9.32 -11.80
C GLY A 44 8.54 10.29 -12.53
N LYS A 45 8.19 9.93 -13.76
CA LYS A 45 7.36 10.78 -14.62
C LYS A 45 5.92 10.88 -14.11
N ASP A 46 5.34 9.74 -13.76
CA ASP A 46 3.93 9.67 -13.36
C ASP A 46 3.75 9.52 -11.86
N GLY A 47 4.83 9.52 -11.11
CA GLY A 47 4.84 9.37 -9.66
C GLY A 47 6.22 8.90 -9.22
N PRO A 48 6.47 8.78 -7.91
CA PRO A 48 7.77 8.31 -7.43
C PRO A 48 8.10 6.93 -8.00
N ALA A 49 9.31 6.78 -8.54
CA ALA A 49 9.73 5.50 -9.11
C ALA A 49 10.23 4.54 -8.03
N LYS A 50 10.86 5.06 -6.99
CA LYS A 50 11.40 4.25 -5.90
C LYS A 50 11.26 4.99 -4.59
N VAL A 51 10.74 4.31 -3.57
CA VAL A 51 10.46 4.91 -2.25
C VAL A 51 10.95 3.98 -1.15
N THR A 52 11.61 4.55 -0.15
CA THR A 52 11.99 3.82 1.06
C THR A 52 11.04 4.19 2.18
N PHE A 53 10.40 3.18 2.76
CA PHE A 53 9.48 3.34 3.88
C PHE A 53 10.12 2.82 5.16
N THR A 54 9.84 3.51 6.25
CA THR A 54 10.16 3.02 7.59
C THR A 54 8.84 2.65 8.26
N MET A 55 8.73 1.38 8.65
CA MET A 55 7.56 0.85 9.32
C MET A 55 7.88 0.70 10.80
N SER A 56 6.93 1.06 11.65
CA SER A 56 7.07 0.92 13.10
C SER A 56 5.70 0.64 13.69
N GLN A 57 5.47 -0.59 14.16
CA GLN A 57 4.16 -0.98 14.68
C GLN A 57 4.30 -2.15 15.65
N SER A 58 3.64 -2.05 16.79
CA SER A 58 3.57 -3.14 17.78
C SER A 58 4.95 -3.65 18.22
N GLY A 59 5.91 -2.74 18.37
CA GLY A 59 7.26 -3.09 18.79
C GLY A 59 8.16 -3.63 17.68
N LEU A 60 7.62 -3.78 16.48
CA LEU A 60 8.40 -4.21 15.30
C LEU A 60 8.72 -3.00 14.45
N SER A 61 9.89 -3.01 13.84
CA SER A 61 10.27 -1.97 12.89
C SER A 61 11.03 -2.59 11.72
N ASP A 62 10.89 -1.97 10.56
CA ASP A 62 11.56 -2.42 9.35
C ASP A 62 11.72 -1.24 8.41
N GLU A 63 12.74 -1.30 7.59
CA GLU A 63 12.94 -0.32 6.52
C GLU A 63 12.98 -1.10 5.22
N TYR A 64 12.16 -0.70 4.25
CA TYR A 64 12.05 -1.40 2.99
C TYR A 64 11.85 -0.44 1.84
N THR A 65 12.35 -0.83 0.66
CA THR A 65 12.29 0.00 -0.53
C THR A 65 11.46 -0.68 -1.60
N LEU A 66 10.52 0.06 -2.17
CA LEU A 66 9.64 -0.42 -3.22
C LEU A 66 9.92 0.32 -4.52
N VAL A 67 9.89 -0.40 -5.64
CA VAL A 67 9.85 0.20 -6.98
C VAL A 67 8.41 0.21 -7.44
N TYR A 68 8.01 1.31 -8.06
CA TYR A 68 6.64 1.56 -8.48
C TYR A 68 6.49 1.57 -9.99
N ASP A 69 5.37 1.05 -10.46
CA ASP A 69 4.95 1.12 -11.85
C ASP A 69 3.58 1.82 -11.87
N TRP A 70 3.55 3.09 -12.24
CA TRP A 70 2.35 3.91 -12.24
C TRP A 70 1.58 3.78 -13.54
N LYS A 71 0.27 3.64 -13.43
CA LYS A 71 -0.65 3.52 -14.56
C LYS A 71 -1.74 4.57 -14.44
N ALA A 72 -2.50 4.78 -15.53
CA ALA A 72 -3.59 5.74 -15.51
C ALA A 72 -4.67 5.38 -14.49
N ASP A 73 -4.87 4.10 -14.24
CA ASP A 73 -5.94 3.59 -13.36
C ASP A 73 -5.40 2.84 -12.15
N GLY A 74 -4.15 3.06 -11.77
CA GLY A 74 -3.61 2.40 -10.60
C GLY A 74 -2.11 2.41 -10.52
N VAL A 75 -1.58 1.51 -9.70
CA VAL A 75 -0.14 1.39 -9.48
C VAL A 75 0.18 -0.02 -8.99
N ALA A 76 1.34 -0.51 -9.38
CA ALA A 76 1.89 -1.76 -8.86
C ALA A 76 3.26 -1.49 -8.26
N TRP A 77 3.68 -2.32 -7.32
CA TRP A 77 5.00 -2.17 -6.70
C TRP A 77 5.62 -3.52 -6.37
N GLU A 78 6.94 -3.49 -6.18
CA GLU A 78 7.71 -4.67 -5.83
C GLU A 78 8.84 -4.29 -4.88
N LEU A 79 9.08 -5.14 -3.88
CA LEU A 79 10.20 -4.97 -2.95
C LEU A 79 11.53 -5.17 -3.70
N THR A 80 12.46 -4.25 -3.52
CA THR A 80 13.74 -4.29 -4.25
C THR A 80 14.68 -5.38 -3.74
N ALA A 81 14.65 -5.67 -2.44
CA ALA A 81 15.53 -6.64 -1.82
C ALA A 81 14.96 -7.07 -0.48
N PRO A 82 15.25 -8.30 -0.02
CA PRO A 82 14.81 -8.75 1.31
C PRO A 82 15.26 -7.79 2.40
N THR A 83 14.44 -7.65 3.43
CA THR A 83 14.72 -6.81 4.58
C THR A 83 14.75 -7.63 5.84
N LYS A 84 14.79 -6.96 7.00
CA LYS A 84 14.77 -7.62 8.30
C LYS A 84 13.53 -8.50 8.48
N LEU A 85 12.36 -8.01 8.04
CA LEU A 85 11.08 -8.70 8.26
C LEU A 85 10.46 -9.30 7.00
N GLN A 86 10.92 -8.94 5.82
CA GLN A 86 10.30 -9.35 4.57
C GLN A 86 11.28 -10.07 3.65
N LYS A 87 10.84 -11.19 3.08
CA LYS A 87 11.58 -11.87 2.01
C LYS A 87 11.19 -11.30 0.67
N SER A 88 9.91 -11.01 0.47
CA SER A 88 9.37 -10.48 -0.78
C SER A 88 8.07 -9.74 -0.52
N GLN A 89 7.74 -8.84 -1.43
CA GLN A 89 6.43 -8.18 -1.45
C GLN A 89 6.13 -7.70 -2.86
N THR A 90 4.91 -7.97 -3.32
CA THR A 90 4.34 -7.32 -4.49
C THR A 90 2.94 -6.86 -4.13
N GLY A 91 2.52 -5.76 -4.71
CA GLY A 91 1.18 -5.25 -4.43
C GLY A 91 0.69 -4.34 -5.54
N SER A 92 -0.59 -4.02 -5.50
CA SER A 92 -1.17 -3.11 -6.48
C SER A 92 -2.46 -2.50 -5.95
N TYR A 93 -2.75 -1.29 -6.44
CA TYR A 93 -4.07 -0.67 -6.36
C TYR A 93 -4.62 -0.59 -7.77
N GLN A 94 -5.86 -1.04 -7.95
CA GLN A 94 -6.61 -0.87 -9.19
C GLN A 94 -7.80 0.04 -8.89
N LEU A 95 -7.98 1.09 -9.68
CA LEU A 95 -9.03 2.08 -9.49
C LEU A 95 -10.03 1.99 -10.62
N ASP A 96 -11.28 1.71 -10.30
CA ASP A 96 -12.36 1.61 -11.28
C ASP A 96 -13.48 2.58 -10.94
N PRO A 97 -14.03 3.32 -11.92
CA PRO A 97 -15.16 4.20 -11.65
C PRO A 97 -16.34 3.39 -11.13
N ALA A 98 -17.06 3.96 -10.16
CA ALA A 98 -18.26 3.37 -9.59
C ALA A 98 -19.37 4.42 -9.58
N GLU A 99 -20.60 4.01 -9.32
CA GLU A 99 -21.75 4.94 -9.30
C GLU A 99 -21.55 6.08 -8.30
N SER A 100 -20.96 5.78 -7.14
CA SER A 100 -20.80 6.76 -6.09
C SER A 100 -19.35 7.09 -5.82
N GLY A 101 -18.48 7.02 -6.83
CA GLY A 101 -17.07 7.36 -6.66
C GLY A 101 -16.13 6.38 -7.34
N THR A 102 -15.20 5.82 -6.58
CA THR A 102 -14.17 4.93 -7.11
C THR A 102 -14.13 3.64 -6.31
N LYS A 103 -14.14 2.51 -7.02
CA LYS A 103 -13.89 1.20 -6.42
C LYS A 103 -12.38 0.97 -6.45
N VAL A 104 -11.79 0.77 -5.29
CA VAL A 104 -10.35 0.51 -5.15
C VAL A 104 -10.16 -0.95 -4.78
N THR A 105 -9.36 -1.66 -5.58
CA THR A 105 -8.99 -3.04 -5.31
C THR A 105 -7.51 -3.07 -4.92
N TYR A 106 -7.21 -3.61 -3.74
CA TYR A 106 -5.85 -3.77 -3.25
C TYR A 106 -5.49 -5.24 -3.30
N LEU A 107 -4.43 -5.57 -4.00
CA LEU A 107 -3.85 -6.91 -4.03
C LEU A 107 -2.50 -6.87 -3.32
N LEU A 108 -2.22 -7.86 -2.48
CA LEU A 108 -0.95 -7.93 -1.76
C LEU A 108 -0.48 -9.37 -1.69
N THR A 109 0.76 -9.59 -2.10
CA THR A 109 1.46 -10.86 -1.91
C THR A 109 2.72 -10.56 -1.11
N MET A 110 2.86 -11.18 0.06
CA MET A 110 3.93 -10.86 0.98
C MET A 110 4.46 -12.13 1.62
N ASP A 111 5.79 -12.25 1.66
CA ASP A 111 6.45 -13.34 2.35
C ASP A 111 7.30 -12.74 3.46
N ILE A 112 6.89 -12.98 4.71
CA ILE A 112 7.56 -12.40 5.88
C ILE A 112 8.48 -13.42 6.54
N LYS A 113 9.53 -12.92 7.20
CA LYS A 113 10.53 -13.76 7.86
C LYS A 113 10.10 -14.23 9.24
N VAL A 114 9.05 -13.62 9.79
CA VAL A 114 8.50 -14.03 11.09
C VAL A 114 7.77 -15.36 10.91
N PRO A 115 8.13 -16.42 11.65
CA PRO A 115 7.44 -17.70 11.53
C PRO A 115 5.97 -17.57 11.89
N MET A 116 5.09 -18.01 11.00
CA MET A 116 3.64 -18.00 11.22
C MET A 116 3.01 -19.16 10.47
N ILE A 117 2.01 -19.77 11.09
CA ILE A 117 1.21 -20.78 10.40
C ILE A 117 0.33 -20.06 9.35
N GLY A 118 -0.07 -20.80 8.31
CA GLY A 118 -0.76 -20.21 7.15
C GLY A 118 -2.00 -19.39 7.49
N ILE A 119 -2.83 -19.86 8.44
CA ILE A 119 -4.04 -19.13 8.84
C ILE A 119 -3.70 -17.77 9.46
N MET A 120 -2.69 -17.73 10.32
CA MET A 120 -2.27 -16.49 10.97
C MET A 120 -1.67 -15.51 9.97
N ARG A 121 -0.91 -16.02 9.00
CA ARG A 121 -0.33 -15.19 7.96
C ARG A 121 -1.43 -14.55 7.09
N ARG A 122 -2.43 -15.34 6.68
CA ARG A 122 -3.55 -14.83 5.89
C ARG A 122 -4.34 -13.77 6.64
N LYS A 123 -4.56 -13.97 7.96
CA LYS A 123 -5.23 -12.96 8.77
C LYS A 123 -4.42 -11.68 8.86
N ALA A 124 -3.10 -11.78 9.02
CA ALA A 124 -2.23 -10.62 9.08
C ALA A 124 -2.25 -9.84 7.77
N GLU A 125 -2.14 -10.53 6.63
CA GLU A 125 -2.23 -9.89 5.31
C GLU A 125 -3.57 -9.20 5.11
N LYS A 126 -4.67 -9.87 5.48
CA LYS A 126 -6.01 -9.31 5.34
C LYS A 126 -6.18 -8.07 6.21
N MET A 127 -5.65 -8.08 7.42
CA MET A 127 -5.68 -6.92 8.30
C MET A 127 -4.91 -5.74 7.71
N ILE A 128 -3.76 -6.00 7.11
CA ILE A 128 -2.93 -4.97 6.48
C ILE A 128 -3.72 -4.28 5.37
N ILE A 129 -4.28 -5.05 4.44
CA ILE A 129 -4.99 -4.46 3.30
C ILE A 129 -6.31 -3.80 3.71
N ASP A 130 -7.05 -4.37 4.66
CA ASP A 130 -8.29 -3.76 5.12
C ASP A 130 -8.01 -2.43 5.84
N SER A 131 -6.99 -2.38 6.68
CA SER A 131 -6.58 -1.14 7.35
C SER A 131 -6.12 -0.10 6.35
N ALA A 132 -5.31 -0.51 5.37
CA ALA A 132 -4.81 0.42 4.35
C ALA A 132 -5.95 1.03 3.55
N LEU A 133 -6.94 0.22 3.16
CA LEU A 133 -8.09 0.71 2.40
C LEU A 133 -8.95 1.65 3.22
N LYS A 134 -9.19 1.35 4.50
CA LYS A 134 -9.97 2.23 5.37
C LYS A 134 -9.27 3.56 5.60
N GLU A 135 -7.95 3.51 5.82
CA GLU A 135 -7.16 4.72 6.02
C GLU A 135 -7.13 5.57 4.75
N LEU A 136 -6.99 4.92 3.58
CA LEU A 136 -7.03 5.61 2.29
C LEU A 136 -8.38 6.30 2.08
N LYS A 137 -9.47 5.58 2.31
CA LYS A 137 -10.82 6.14 2.18
C LYS A 137 -11.01 7.36 3.07
N LYS A 138 -10.62 7.24 4.34
CA LYS A 138 -10.74 8.34 5.30
C LYS A 138 -9.93 9.54 4.84
N ARG A 139 -8.70 9.33 4.39
CA ARG A 139 -7.83 10.42 3.94
C ARG A 139 -8.39 11.12 2.71
N VAL A 140 -8.78 10.35 1.69
CA VAL A 140 -9.31 10.92 0.45
C VAL A 140 -10.58 11.73 0.72
N GLU A 141 -11.51 11.15 1.49
CA GLU A 141 -12.78 11.82 1.77
C GLU A 141 -12.62 13.05 2.66
N SER A 142 -11.55 13.12 3.44
CA SER A 142 -11.25 14.30 4.26
C SER A 142 -10.73 15.48 3.44
N LEU A 143 -10.25 15.23 2.23
CA LEU A 143 -9.65 16.26 1.37
C LEU A 143 -10.62 16.86 0.35
N ARG A 144 -11.84 16.35 0.26
CA ARG A 144 -12.83 16.90 -0.68
C ARG A 144 -13.60 18.08 -0.10
#